data_e5133c4e9691164897765d8d4fb79009
#
_entry.id   e5133c4e9691164897765d8d4fb79009
#
_cell.length_a   1.000
_cell.length_b   1.000
_cell.length_c   1.000
_cell.angle_alpha   90.00
_cell.angle_beta   90.00
_cell.angle_gamma   90.00
#
_symmetry.space_group_name_H-M   'P 1'
#
loop_
_entity.id
_entity.type
_entity.pdbx_description
1 polymer ?
#
loop_
_entity_poly.entity_id
_entity_poly.type
_entity_poly.pdbx_seq_one_letter_code
_entity_poly.pdbx_strand_id
1 'polypeptide(L)'
;MKLLQNKMVVGGACIAAAAVFSFVLLPGMYKSRGKTEIVIKPAVNIAAGTKIDETMLKEAEVGSFGLPETVIQDKAQIIGKFINCDITTDELLLASKLSDSAAGGRLDSIAANGQKLVTISLPSVAAGVGNHLKAGDFVSIYAYIDNETVIYDELRNLEVYSVENGEAIPLDEADEETEKIAETLTLVVNDAQAEKLVYAEYAGKLHAVFEKRGIAG
;
A
#
# COMPACT_ATOMS: atom_id res chain seq x y z
N MET A 1 13.58 44.61 -47.97
CA MET A 1 14.52 44.42 -46.83
C MET A 1 14.85 45.72 -46.07
N LYS A 2 14.31 46.91 -46.44
CA LYS A 2 14.59 48.18 -45.74
C LYS A 2 13.74 48.45 -44.48
N LEU A 3 12.63 47.72 -44.29
CA LEU A 3 11.74 47.85 -43.09
C LEU A 3 12.35 47.33 -41.79
N LEU A 4 13.17 46.28 -41.85
CA LEU A 4 13.85 45.68 -40.70
C LEU A 4 15.08 46.47 -40.20
N GLN A 5 15.55 47.48 -40.98
CA GLN A 5 16.66 48.32 -40.57
C GLN A 5 16.21 49.58 -39.80
N ASN A 6 14.91 49.85 -39.76
CA ASN A 6 14.37 51.00 -39.04
C ASN A 6 14.12 50.61 -37.57
N LYS A 7 14.93 51.13 -36.64
CA LYS A 7 14.87 50.82 -35.19
C LYS A 7 13.48 51.07 -34.58
N MET A 8 12.71 52.07 -35.12
CA MET A 8 11.34 52.34 -34.65
C MET A 8 10.35 51.24 -35.08
N VAL A 9 10.51 50.68 -36.28
CA VAL A 9 9.65 49.60 -36.78
C VAL A 9 9.91 48.31 -36.02
N VAL A 10 11.18 47.99 -35.72
CA VAL A 10 11.56 46.82 -34.92
C VAL A 10 11.05 46.98 -33.50
N GLY A 11 11.19 48.14 -32.86
CA GLY A 11 10.67 48.43 -31.54
C GLY A 11 9.14 48.30 -31.46
N GLY A 12 8.41 48.82 -32.43
CA GLY A 12 6.96 48.68 -32.51
C GLY A 12 6.49 47.22 -32.68
N ALA A 13 7.21 46.45 -33.50
CA ALA A 13 6.94 45.02 -33.66
C ALA A 13 7.16 44.23 -32.38
N CYS A 14 8.23 44.52 -31.63
CA CYS A 14 8.49 43.90 -30.34
C CYS A 14 7.41 44.22 -29.30
N ILE A 15 6.94 45.48 -29.25
CA ILE A 15 5.85 45.90 -28.33
C ILE A 15 4.54 45.18 -28.71
N ALA A 16 4.21 45.10 -30.01
CA ALA A 16 3.02 44.40 -30.49
C ALA A 16 3.09 42.89 -30.17
N ALA A 17 4.24 42.29 -30.38
CA ALA A 17 4.46 40.86 -30.01
C ALA A 17 4.34 40.62 -28.51
N ALA A 18 4.90 41.49 -27.68
CA ALA A 18 4.77 41.41 -26.22
C ALA A 18 3.31 41.61 -25.75
N ALA A 19 2.57 42.53 -26.40
CA ALA A 19 1.14 42.73 -26.11
C ALA A 19 0.31 41.50 -26.48
N VAL A 20 0.53 40.90 -27.65
CA VAL A 20 -0.14 39.65 -28.06
C VAL A 20 0.19 38.52 -27.10
N PHE A 21 1.44 38.36 -26.71
CA PHE A 21 1.86 37.36 -25.74
C PHE A 21 1.16 37.54 -24.36
N SER A 22 1.15 38.78 -23.85
CA SER A 22 0.56 39.10 -22.53
C SER A 22 -0.97 39.03 -22.52
N PHE A 23 -1.65 39.44 -23.59
CA PHE A 23 -3.13 39.53 -23.59
C PHE A 23 -3.81 38.32 -24.22
N VAL A 24 -3.12 37.53 -25.05
CA VAL A 24 -3.74 36.39 -25.75
C VAL A 24 -3.21 35.07 -25.24
N LEU A 25 -1.89 34.89 -25.17
CA LEU A 25 -1.29 33.61 -24.78
C LEU A 25 -1.32 33.35 -23.26
N LEU A 26 -0.95 34.37 -22.46
CA LEU A 26 -0.96 34.22 -21.01
C LEU A 26 -2.35 33.88 -20.42
N PRO A 27 -3.45 34.58 -20.73
CA PRO A 27 -4.78 34.25 -20.22
C PRO A 27 -5.27 32.87 -20.65
N GLY A 28 -4.89 32.42 -21.88
CA GLY A 28 -5.20 31.07 -22.35
C GLY A 28 -4.53 29.99 -21.51
N MET A 29 -3.27 30.20 -21.15
CA MET A 29 -2.52 29.27 -20.27
C MET A 29 -3.03 29.29 -18.82
N TYR A 30 -3.46 30.44 -18.30
CA TYR A 30 -4.04 30.54 -16.96
C TYR A 30 -5.45 29.94 -16.88
N LYS A 31 -6.28 30.07 -17.92
CA LYS A 31 -7.63 29.48 -17.97
C LYS A 31 -7.61 27.94 -17.96
N SER A 32 -6.61 27.33 -18.56
CA SER A 32 -6.47 25.85 -18.52
C SER A 32 -5.98 25.33 -17.16
N ARG A 33 -5.30 26.16 -16.36
CA ARG A 33 -4.86 25.81 -15.00
C ARG A 33 -5.86 26.14 -13.91
N GLY A 34 -6.86 26.97 -14.20
CA GLY A 34 -7.90 27.37 -13.24
C GLY A 34 -9.16 26.54 -13.29
N LYS A 35 -9.17 25.40 -14.00
CA LYS A 35 -10.29 24.45 -13.92
C LYS A 35 -10.22 23.71 -12.60
N THR A 36 -11.37 23.61 -11.93
CA THR A 36 -11.55 22.85 -10.71
C THR A 36 -12.46 21.66 -10.99
N GLU A 37 -12.26 20.60 -10.23
CA GLU A 37 -13.12 19.41 -10.24
C GLU A 37 -13.55 19.07 -8.82
N ILE A 38 -14.75 18.53 -8.69
CA ILE A 38 -15.25 18.01 -7.41
C ILE A 38 -14.71 16.61 -7.23
N VAL A 39 -14.05 16.37 -6.11
CA VAL A 39 -13.53 15.07 -5.71
C VAL A 39 -14.07 14.70 -4.34
N ILE A 40 -14.11 13.40 -4.06
CA ILE A 40 -14.51 12.90 -2.75
C ILE A 40 -13.28 12.76 -1.88
N LYS A 41 -13.36 13.28 -0.66
CA LYS A 41 -12.32 13.23 0.37
C LYS A 41 -12.85 12.67 1.68
N PRO A 42 -11.99 12.05 2.51
CA PRO A 42 -12.37 11.67 3.86
C PRO A 42 -12.62 12.92 4.71
N ALA A 43 -13.71 12.92 5.45
CA ALA A 43 -14.04 13.94 6.44
C ALA A 43 -13.37 13.67 7.79
N VAL A 44 -12.99 12.41 8.04
CA VAL A 44 -12.33 11.90 9.25
C VAL A 44 -11.17 10.98 8.84
N ASN A 45 -10.30 10.66 9.79
CA ASN A 45 -9.31 9.61 9.58
C ASN A 45 -10.02 8.25 9.51
N ILE A 46 -9.67 7.41 8.53
CA ILE A 46 -10.28 6.10 8.30
C ILE A 46 -9.18 5.05 8.37
N ALA A 47 -9.32 4.11 9.30
CA ALA A 47 -8.37 3.00 9.43
C ALA A 47 -8.58 1.93 8.34
N ALA A 48 -7.53 1.21 7.99
CA ALA A 48 -7.58 0.06 7.09
C ALA A 48 -8.65 -0.95 7.56
N GLY A 49 -9.35 -1.58 6.61
CA GLY A 49 -10.43 -2.52 6.91
C GLY A 49 -11.79 -1.89 7.25
N THR A 50 -11.86 -0.56 7.41
CA THR A 50 -13.12 0.13 7.72
C THR A 50 -14.04 0.16 6.51
N LYS A 51 -15.32 -0.19 6.71
CA LYS A 51 -16.37 -0.04 5.72
C LYS A 51 -16.79 1.43 5.63
N ILE A 52 -16.72 1.99 4.43
CA ILE A 52 -17.03 3.40 4.19
C ILE A 52 -18.52 3.63 4.21
N ASP A 53 -18.94 4.62 4.99
CA ASP A 53 -20.28 5.19 4.99
C ASP A 53 -20.28 6.65 4.51
N GLU A 54 -21.46 7.19 4.24
CA GLU A 54 -21.60 8.55 3.71
C GLU A 54 -21.08 9.63 4.68
N THR A 55 -21.15 9.40 6.00
CA THR A 55 -20.77 10.37 7.04
C THR A 55 -19.26 10.56 7.11
N MET A 56 -18.49 9.58 6.64
CA MET A 56 -17.04 9.62 6.57
C MET A 56 -16.50 10.43 5.38
N LEU A 57 -17.37 10.88 4.48
CA LEU A 57 -17.01 11.46 3.19
C LEU A 57 -17.49 12.90 3.07
N LYS A 58 -16.69 13.71 2.40
CA LYS A 58 -17.05 15.08 1.99
C LYS A 58 -16.67 15.34 0.55
N GLU A 59 -17.39 16.25 -0.10
CA GLU A 59 -17.01 16.80 -1.39
C GLU A 59 -16.04 17.95 -1.20
N ALA A 60 -15.03 18.01 -2.05
CA ALA A 60 -14.06 19.09 -2.06
C ALA A 60 -13.75 19.51 -3.50
N GLU A 61 -13.68 20.80 -3.73
CA GLU A 61 -13.27 21.36 -4.99
C GLU A 61 -11.75 21.46 -5.02
N VAL A 62 -11.10 20.83 -6.01
CA VAL A 62 -9.64 20.82 -6.17
C VAL A 62 -9.27 21.25 -7.60
N GLY A 63 -8.06 21.76 -7.78
CA GLY A 63 -7.56 22.09 -9.11
C GLY A 63 -7.43 20.84 -9.97
N SER A 64 -7.93 20.86 -11.20
CA SER A 64 -7.89 19.70 -12.11
C SER A 64 -6.49 19.42 -12.69
N PHE A 65 -5.55 20.36 -12.56
CA PHE A 65 -4.20 20.19 -13.11
C PHE A 65 -3.38 19.21 -12.31
N GLY A 66 -2.98 18.10 -12.94
CA GLY A 66 -2.20 17.03 -12.30
C GLY A 66 -3.01 16.13 -11.39
N LEU A 67 -4.35 16.18 -11.43
CA LEU A 67 -5.21 15.25 -10.71
C LEU A 67 -5.10 13.86 -11.36
N PRO A 68 -4.82 12.80 -10.60
CA PRO A 68 -4.79 11.44 -11.13
C PRO A 68 -6.16 11.03 -11.68
N GLU A 69 -6.19 10.31 -12.80
CA GLU A 69 -7.45 9.79 -13.38
C GLU A 69 -8.21 8.81 -12.46
N THR A 70 -7.47 8.21 -11.50
CA THR A 70 -8.00 7.25 -10.53
C THR A 70 -8.62 7.91 -9.29
N VAL A 71 -8.65 9.26 -9.24
CA VAL A 71 -9.31 9.99 -8.14
C VAL A 71 -10.82 9.79 -8.23
N ILE A 72 -11.42 9.55 -7.08
CA ILE A 72 -12.85 9.29 -6.98
C ILE A 72 -13.62 10.61 -6.94
N GLN A 73 -14.58 10.73 -7.84
CA GLN A 73 -15.44 11.91 -8.01
C GLN A 73 -16.90 11.67 -7.61
N ASP A 74 -17.29 10.40 -7.42
CA ASP A 74 -18.65 10.02 -7.08
C ASP A 74 -18.70 9.17 -5.81
N LYS A 75 -19.46 9.61 -4.81
CA LYS A 75 -19.68 8.88 -3.55
C LYS A 75 -20.29 7.49 -3.76
N ALA A 76 -21.14 7.33 -4.77
CA ALA A 76 -21.80 6.04 -5.04
C ALA A 76 -20.79 4.92 -5.37
N GLN A 77 -19.60 5.26 -5.87
CA GLN A 77 -18.55 4.30 -6.21
C GLN A 77 -17.84 3.73 -4.98
N ILE A 78 -17.94 4.38 -3.81
CA ILE A 78 -17.17 4.07 -2.63
C ILE A 78 -17.98 3.72 -1.40
N ILE A 79 -19.24 4.16 -1.31
CA ILE A 79 -20.12 3.78 -0.19
C ILE A 79 -20.32 2.27 -0.18
N GLY A 80 -20.04 1.66 0.98
CA GLY A 80 -20.15 0.21 1.18
C GLY A 80 -18.89 -0.59 0.84
N LYS A 81 -17.88 0.02 0.21
CA LYS A 81 -16.54 -0.56 0.04
C LYS A 81 -15.70 -0.40 1.31
N PHE A 82 -14.59 -1.09 1.36
CA PHE A 82 -13.64 -1.05 2.47
C PHE A 82 -12.37 -0.32 2.06
N ILE A 83 -11.72 0.33 3.02
CA ILE A 83 -10.41 0.93 2.84
C ILE A 83 -9.33 -0.13 3.07
N ASN A 84 -8.34 -0.22 2.19
CA ASN A 84 -7.25 -1.21 2.26
C ASN A 84 -5.97 -0.69 2.94
N CYS A 85 -5.93 0.59 3.30
CA CYS A 85 -4.81 1.23 4.04
C CYS A 85 -5.35 2.39 4.86
N ASP A 86 -4.64 2.81 5.89
CA ASP A 86 -5.00 3.99 6.66
C ASP A 86 -5.06 5.24 5.78
N ILE A 87 -6.11 6.04 5.95
CA ILE A 87 -6.33 7.28 5.22
C ILE A 87 -6.56 8.42 6.18
N THR A 88 -5.87 9.52 5.94
CA THR A 88 -6.00 10.74 6.74
C THR A 88 -7.08 11.68 6.18
N THR A 89 -7.63 12.51 7.06
CA THR A 89 -8.57 13.58 6.69
C THR A 89 -8.00 14.43 5.56
N ASP A 90 -8.85 14.82 4.61
CA ASP A 90 -8.51 15.65 3.44
C ASP A 90 -7.58 15.02 2.40
N GLU A 91 -7.16 13.78 2.55
CA GLU A 91 -6.38 13.04 1.56
C GLU A 91 -7.20 12.79 0.29
N LEU A 92 -6.53 12.64 -0.87
CA LEU A 92 -7.21 12.24 -2.11
C LEU A 92 -7.54 10.75 -2.07
N LEU A 93 -8.82 10.41 -2.24
CA LEU A 93 -9.26 9.04 -2.38
C LEU A 93 -9.00 8.53 -3.80
N LEU A 94 -8.19 7.48 -3.90
CA LEU A 94 -7.90 6.79 -5.15
C LEU A 94 -8.62 5.45 -5.20
N ALA A 95 -9.03 5.01 -6.37
CA ALA A 95 -9.67 3.71 -6.56
C ALA A 95 -8.80 2.54 -6.06
N SER A 96 -7.47 2.65 -6.12
CA SER A 96 -6.52 1.65 -5.63
C SER A 96 -6.53 1.46 -4.10
N LYS A 97 -7.10 2.41 -3.36
CA LYS A 97 -7.22 2.33 -1.90
C LYS A 97 -8.52 1.67 -1.42
N LEU A 98 -9.34 1.20 -2.36
CA LEU A 98 -10.64 0.58 -2.07
C LEU A 98 -10.60 -0.92 -2.30
N SER A 99 -11.39 -1.65 -1.51
CA SER A 99 -11.62 -3.09 -1.64
C SER A 99 -13.10 -3.41 -1.49
N ASP A 100 -13.53 -4.52 -2.05
CA ASP A 100 -14.90 -5.02 -1.92
C ASP A 100 -15.10 -5.87 -0.64
N SER A 101 -14.03 -6.18 0.10
CA SER A 101 -14.10 -6.93 1.37
C SER A 101 -13.27 -6.29 2.49
N ALA A 102 -13.65 -6.51 3.74
CA ALA A 102 -12.95 -6.01 4.92
C ALA A 102 -11.52 -6.56 5.05
N ALA A 103 -11.30 -7.79 4.61
CA ALA A 103 -10.00 -8.45 4.54
C ALA A 103 -9.21 -8.08 3.27
N GLY A 104 -9.81 -7.24 2.42
CA GLY A 104 -9.61 -7.18 1.00
C GLY A 104 -8.34 -6.55 0.47
N GLY A 105 -7.58 -5.81 1.23
CA GLY A 105 -6.41 -5.16 0.65
C GLY A 105 -5.27 -6.15 0.37
N ARG A 106 -4.78 -6.77 1.42
CA ARG A 106 -3.59 -7.62 1.32
C ARG A 106 -3.92 -9.05 0.89
N LEU A 107 -5.02 -9.62 1.40
CA LEU A 107 -5.46 -10.98 1.03
C LEU A 107 -5.85 -11.09 -0.44
N ASP A 108 -6.61 -10.12 -0.95
CA ASP A 108 -7.01 -10.12 -2.36
C ASP A 108 -5.81 -9.94 -3.30
N SER A 109 -4.83 -9.12 -2.92
CA SER A 109 -3.60 -8.97 -3.70
C SER A 109 -2.74 -10.25 -3.69
N ILE A 110 -2.66 -10.95 -2.55
CA ILE A 110 -1.97 -12.25 -2.44
C ILE A 110 -2.65 -13.26 -3.36
N ALA A 111 -3.97 -13.37 -3.29
CA ALA A 111 -4.74 -14.29 -4.14
C ALA A 111 -4.64 -13.95 -5.64
N ALA A 112 -4.74 -12.67 -5.99
CA ALA A 112 -4.62 -12.20 -7.37
C ALA A 112 -3.24 -12.47 -7.97
N ASN A 113 -2.18 -12.48 -7.14
CA ASN A 113 -0.82 -12.84 -7.55
C ASN A 113 -0.57 -14.36 -7.56
N GLY A 114 -1.59 -15.18 -7.32
CA GLY A 114 -1.45 -16.63 -7.24
C GLY A 114 -0.64 -17.11 -6.03
N GLN A 115 -0.46 -16.24 -5.04
CA GLN A 115 0.21 -16.58 -3.78
C GLN A 115 -0.78 -17.14 -2.77
N LYS A 116 -0.26 -17.78 -1.74
CA LYS A 116 -1.02 -18.44 -0.68
C LYS A 116 -0.47 -18.05 0.69
N LEU A 117 -1.25 -18.31 1.72
CA LEU A 117 -0.82 -18.20 3.11
C LEU A 117 -0.66 -19.58 3.72
N VAL A 118 0.43 -19.77 4.44
CA VAL A 118 0.66 -20.95 5.27
C VAL A 118 1.09 -20.46 6.65
N THR A 119 0.42 -20.97 7.67
CA THR A 119 0.78 -20.72 9.06
C THR A 119 1.59 -21.91 9.60
N ILE A 120 2.67 -21.62 10.29
CA ILE A 120 3.53 -22.59 10.96
C ILE A 120 3.60 -22.30 12.44
N SER A 121 3.84 -23.35 13.24
CA SER A 121 4.05 -23.23 14.68
C SER A 121 5.47 -22.82 15.01
N LEU A 122 5.62 -21.93 15.98
CA LEU A 122 6.91 -21.55 16.55
C LEU A 122 7.10 -22.32 17.86
N PRO A 123 8.01 -23.31 17.93
CA PRO A 123 8.15 -24.19 19.12
C PRO A 123 8.69 -23.46 20.34
N SER A 124 9.16 -22.23 20.20
CA SER A 124 9.63 -21.36 21.28
C SER A 124 9.76 -19.92 20.81
N VAL A 125 9.84 -18.97 21.72
CA VAL A 125 10.12 -17.56 21.43
C VAL A 125 11.45 -17.41 20.64
N ALA A 126 12.44 -18.25 20.92
CA ALA A 126 13.70 -18.23 20.20
C ALA A 126 13.54 -18.64 18.73
N ALA A 127 12.61 -19.54 18.42
CA ALA A 127 12.31 -19.96 17.04
C ALA A 127 11.64 -18.85 16.21
N GLY A 128 11.00 -17.88 16.87
CA GLY A 128 10.39 -16.68 16.29
C GLY A 128 11.23 -15.42 16.44
N VAL A 129 12.57 -15.54 16.48
CA VAL A 129 13.48 -14.38 16.57
C VAL A 129 13.19 -13.49 17.79
N GLY A 130 12.79 -14.13 18.92
CA GLY A 130 12.59 -13.41 20.19
C GLY A 130 11.45 -12.37 20.16
N ASN A 131 10.38 -12.60 19.44
CA ASN A 131 9.26 -11.66 19.22
C ASN A 131 9.61 -10.38 18.45
N HIS A 132 10.70 -10.37 17.69
CA HIS A 132 11.10 -9.21 16.91
C HIS A 132 10.55 -9.18 15.49
N LEU A 133 9.93 -10.27 15.04
CA LEU A 133 9.30 -10.35 13.73
C LEU A 133 8.02 -9.50 13.67
N LYS A 134 7.77 -8.93 12.50
CA LYS A 134 6.57 -8.14 12.20
C LYS A 134 6.04 -8.48 10.82
N ALA A 135 4.77 -8.17 10.58
CA ALA A 135 4.20 -8.22 9.25
C ALA A 135 5.04 -7.40 8.25
N GLY A 136 5.28 -7.98 7.07
CA GLY A 136 6.13 -7.39 6.04
C GLY A 136 7.63 -7.73 6.14
N ASP A 137 8.10 -8.34 7.23
CA ASP A 137 9.48 -8.82 7.31
C ASP A 137 9.71 -9.99 6.35
N PHE A 138 10.98 -10.25 6.06
CA PHE A 138 11.38 -11.40 5.27
C PHE A 138 12.22 -12.34 6.14
N VAL A 139 11.88 -13.64 6.07
CA VAL A 139 12.53 -14.71 6.84
C VAL A 139 12.89 -15.89 5.94
N SER A 140 13.88 -16.65 6.36
CA SER A 140 14.11 -18.02 5.86
C SER A 140 13.73 -19.02 6.93
N ILE A 141 13.09 -20.13 6.52
CA ILE A 141 12.69 -21.18 7.47
C ILE A 141 13.67 -22.33 7.41
N TYR A 142 14.29 -22.60 8.55
CA TYR A 142 15.18 -23.72 8.77
C TYR A 142 14.45 -24.81 9.52
N ALA A 143 14.57 -26.05 9.08
CA ALA A 143 13.95 -27.21 9.70
C ALA A 143 14.99 -28.04 10.45
N TYR A 144 14.64 -28.50 11.64
CA TYR A 144 15.41 -29.47 12.40
C TYR A 144 14.70 -30.83 12.35
N ILE A 145 15.23 -31.73 11.52
CA ILE A 145 14.66 -33.03 11.18
C ILE A 145 15.73 -34.10 11.40
N ASP A 146 15.39 -35.20 12.08
CA ASP A 146 16.26 -36.35 12.33
C ASP A 146 17.63 -35.95 12.96
N ASN A 147 17.64 -34.98 13.87
CA ASN A 147 18.83 -34.42 14.53
C ASN A 147 19.76 -33.63 13.60
N GLU A 148 19.32 -33.25 12.43
CA GLU A 148 20.09 -32.42 11.49
C GLU A 148 19.33 -31.14 11.14
N THR A 149 20.05 -30.06 10.87
CA THR A 149 19.47 -28.84 10.35
C THR A 149 19.39 -28.93 8.82
N VAL A 150 18.19 -28.88 8.31
CA VAL A 150 17.88 -28.89 6.87
C VAL A 150 17.49 -27.48 6.43
N ILE A 151 18.13 -27.00 5.37
CA ILE A 151 17.83 -25.71 4.76
C ILE A 151 17.32 -25.97 3.34
N TYR A 152 16.07 -25.63 3.10
CA TYR A 152 15.48 -25.72 1.77
C TYR A 152 15.62 -24.38 1.05
N ASP A 153 16.13 -24.37 -0.18
CA ASP A 153 16.29 -23.13 -0.96
C ASP A 153 14.95 -22.46 -1.25
N GLU A 154 13.89 -23.25 -1.38
CA GLU A 154 12.52 -22.76 -1.58
C GLU A 154 11.99 -21.97 -0.37
N LEU A 155 12.48 -22.28 0.84
CA LEU A 155 12.03 -21.66 2.09
C LEU A 155 12.90 -20.45 2.50
N ARG A 156 13.60 -19.87 1.55
CA ARG A 156 14.37 -18.63 1.77
C ARG A 156 13.58 -17.38 1.39
N ASN A 157 13.81 -16.32 2.14
CA ASN A 157 13.29 -14.97 1.85
C ASN A 157 11.76 -14.94 1.67
N LEU A 158 11.03 -15.63 2.55
CA LEU A 158 9.57 -15.63 2.61
C LEU A 158 9.08 -14.39 3.33
N GLU A 159 8.02 -13.78 2.82
CA GLU A 159 7.39 -12.62 3.43
C GLU A 159 6.50 -13.05 4.60
N VAL A 160 6.65 -12.39 5.74
CA VAL A 160 5.79 -12.54 6.91
C VAL A 160 4.48 -11.80 6.66
N TYR A 161 3.38 -12.53 6.65
CA TYR A 161 2.03 -11.95 6.60
C TYR A 161 1.63 -11.42 7.98
N SER A 162 1.75 -12.25 9.00
CA SER A 162 1.41 -11.92 10.39
C SER A 162 2.19 -12.80 11.36
N VAL A 163 2.28 -12.36 12.61
CA VAL A 163 2.83 -13.09 13.76
C VAL A 163 1.76 -13.07 14.83
N GLU A 164 1.28 -14.23 15.24
CA GLU A 164 0.17 -14.35 16.17
C GLU A 164 0.61 -15.01 17.49
N ASN A 165 -0.12 -14.69 18.56
CA ASN A 165 -0.02 -15.36 19.87
C ASN A 165 -0.83 -16.66 19.90
N GLY A 166 -0.87 -17.33 21.07
CA GLY A 166 -1.63 -18.57 21.29
C GLY A 166 -3.14 -18.45 21.14
N GLU A 167 -3.68 -17.24 21.15
CA GLU A 167 -5.11 -16.95 20.93
C GLU A 167 -5.40 -16.59 19.46
N ALA A 168 -4.41 -16.71 18.56
CA ALA A 168 -4.47 -16.31 17.16
C ALA A 168 -4.73 -14.80 16.96
N ILE A 169 -4.28 -13.98 17.90
CA ILE A 169 -4.33 -12.51 17.81
C ILE A 169 -2.98 -12.03 17.26
N PRO A 170 -2.96 -11.21 16.17
CA PRO A 170 -1.74 -10.60 15.70
C PRO A 170 -1.04 -9.76 16.77
N LEU A 171 0.28 -9.89 16.92
CA LEU A 171 1.02 -9.22 17.98
C LEU A 171 1.01 -7.69 17.87
N ASP A 172 0.81 -7.15 16.69
CA ASP A 172 0.67 -5.70 16.42
C ASP A 172 -0.72 -5.16 16.76
N GLU A 173 -1.73 -6.05 16.84
CA GLU A 173 -3.10 -5.71 17.26
C GLU A 173 -3.36 -6.03 18.75
N ALA A 174 -2.43 -6.72 19.43
CA ALA A 174 -2.57 -7.13 20.82
C ALA A 174 -2.52 -5.94 21.77
N ASP A 175 -3.51 -5.82 22.65
CA ASP A 175 -3.58 -4.82 23.72
C ASP A 175 -2.61 -5.12 24.89
N GLU A 176 -2.69 -4.31 25.97
CA GLU A 176 -1.81 -4.49 27.14
C GLU A 176 -2.16 -5.72 27.98
N GLU A 177 -3.39 -6.24 27.88
CA GLU A 177 -3.88 -7.40 28.63
C GLU A 177 -3.62 -8.71 27.87
N THR A 178 -3.33 -8.66 26.59
CA THR A 178 -3.12 -9.81 25.71
C THR A 178 -1.66 -10.28 25.78
N GLU A 179 -1.46 -11.60 25.84
CA GLU A 179 -0.12 -12.18 25.81
C GLU A 179 0.59 -11.88 24.48
N LYS A 180 1.76 -11.23 24.56
CA LYS A 180 2.56 -10.81 23.40
C LYS A 180 3.71 -11.79 23.12
N ILE A 181 3.43 -13.08 23.16
CA ILE A 181 4.38 -14.13 22.81
C ILE A 181 3.97 -14.74 21.48
N ALA A 182 4.89 -14.73 20.51
CA ALA A 182 4.70 -15.34 19.21
C ALA A 182 4.63 -16.86 19.34
N GLU A 183 3.53 -17.47 18.89
CA GLU A 183 3.34 -18.92 18.83
C GLU A 183 3.16 -19.43 17.42
N THR A 184 2.67 -18.57 16.51
CA THR A 184 2.50 -18.91 15.09
C THR A 184 3.05 -17.80 14.19
N LEU A 185 3.41 -18.21 12.97
CA LEU A 185 3.94 -17.35 11.93
C LEU A 185 3.24 -17.66 10.62
N THR A 186 2.53 -16.70 10.08
CA THR A 186 1.86 -16.81 8.78
C THR A 186 2.72 -16.21 7.69
N LEU A 187 2.99 -16.98 6.65
CA LEU A 187 3.92 -16.66 5.56
C LEU A 187 3.20 -16.59 4.21
N VAL A 188 3.62 -15.66 3.37
CA VAL A 188 3.19 -15.56 1.97
C VAL A 188 4.07 -16.48 1.12
N VAL A 189 3.46 -17.44 0.43
CA VAL A 189 4.15 -18.51 -0.29
C VAL A 189 3.52 -18.80 -1.65
N ASN A 190 4.27 -19.43 -2.55
CA ASN A 190 3.74 -20.09 -3.74
C ASN A 190 3.44 -21.58 -3.48
N ASP A 191 2.95 -22.31 -4.46
CA ASP A 191 2.56 -23.73 -4.32
C ASP A 191 3.73 -24.62 -3.89
N ALA A 192 4.90 -24.47 -4.51
CA ALA A 192 6.08 -25.27 -4.18
C ALA A 192 6.61 -24.98 -2.77
N GLN A 193 6.58 -23.72 -2.37
CA GLN A 193 6.95 -23.29 -1.03
C GLN A 193 5.94 -23.80 0.01
N ALA A 194 4.64 -23.74 -0.29
CA ALA A 194 3.58 -24.24 0.59
C ALA A 194 3.74 -25.76 0.85
N GLU A 195 3.92 -26.56 -0.21
CA GLU A 195 4.15 -27.99 -0.09
C GLU A 195 5.37 -28.31 0.79
N LYS A 196 6.48 -27.62 0.52
CA LYS A 196 7.71 -27.81 1.29
C LYS A 196 7.58 -27.39 2.74
N LEU A 197 6.89 -26.28 3.00
CA LEU A 197 6.68 -25.74 4.35
C LEU A 197 5.81 -26.67 5.20
N VAL A 198 4.71 -27.17 4.61
CA VAL A 198 3.83 -28.15 5.27
C VAL A 198 4.59 -29.44 5.56
N TYR A 199 5.38 -29.94 4.59
CA TYR A 199 6.21 -31.12 4.82
C TYR A 199 7.17 -30.91 6.02
N ALA A 200 7.88 -29.77 6.05
CA ALA A 200 8.87 -29.47 7.07
C ALA A 200 8.24 -29.30 8.47
N GLU A 201 7.02 -28.70 8.54
CA GLU A 201 6.25 -28.53 9.77
C GLU A 201 5.93 -29.89 10.43
N TYR A 202 5.53 -30.90 9.65
CA TYR A 202 5.22 -32.23 10.16
C TYR A 202 6.44 -33.13 10.34
N ALA A 203 7.55 -32.86 9.65
CA ALA A 203 8.75 -33.66 9.72
C ALA A 203 9.65 -33.32 10.91
N GLY A 204 9.57 -32.08 11.44
CA GLY A 204 10.49 -31.65 12.49
C GLY A 204 10.07 -30.37 13.20
N LYS A 205 11.04 -29.61 13.67
CA LYS A 205 10.84 -28.32 14.32
C LYS A 205 11.34 -27.22 13.43
N LEU A 206 10.57 -26.13 13.30
CA LEU A 206 10.90 -25.00 12.45
C LEU A 206 11.52 -23.86 13.26
N HIS A 207 12.45 -23.16 12.63
CA HIS A 207 13.09 -21.95 13.12
C HIS A 207 13.04 -20.86 12.03
N ALA A 208 12.49 -19.71 12.36
CA ALA A 208 12.57 -18.53 11.51
C ALA A 208 13.93 -17.85 11.68
N VAL A 209 14.56 -17.52 10.57
CA VAL A 209 15.79 -16.75 10.50
C VAL A 209 15.48 -15.44 9.80
N PHE A 210 15.68 -14.33 10.49
CA PHE A 210 15.42 -13.00 9.93
C PHE A 210 16.41 -12.66 8.82
N GLU A 211 15.93 -12.23 7.67
CA GLU A 211 16.72 -11.82 6.52
C GLU A 211 16.78 -10.30 6.39
N LYS A 212 15.63 -9.66 6.35
CA LYS A 212 15.51 -8.20 6.22
C LYS A 212 14.16 -7.69 6.68
N ARG A 213 14.11 -6.42 7.04
CA ARG A 213 12.86 -5.69 7.27
C ARG A 213 12.23 -5.32 5.92
N GLY A 214 10.95 -5.61 5.77
CA GLY A 214 10.19 -5.07 4.65
C GLY A 214 10.08 -3.56 4.79
N ILE A 215 9.99 -2.87 3.67
CA ILE A 215 9.61 -1.45 3.67
C ILE A 215 8.11 -1.45 3.95
N ALA A 216 7.71 -0.91 5.09
CA ALA A 216 6.30 -0.65 5.36
C ALA A 216 5.78 0.27 4.25
N GLY A 217 4.90 -0.25 3.39
CA GLY A 217 4.25 0.48 2.31
C GLY A 217 3.15 1.39 2.87
#